data_369fd57c8ca6a70730fe86855f591320
#
_entry.id   369fd57c8ca6a70730fe86855f591320
#
_cell.length_a   1.000
_cell.length_b   1.000
_cell.length_c   1.000
_cell.angle_alpha   90.00
_cell.angle_beta   90.00
_cell.angle_gamma   90.00
#
_symmetry.space_group_name_H-M   'P 1'
#
loop_
_entity.id
_entity.type
_entity.pdbx_description
1 polymer ?
#
loop_
_entity_poly.entity_id
_entity_poly.type
_entity_poly.pdbx_seq_one_letter_code
_entity_poly.pdbx_strand_id
1 'polypeptide(L)'
;MKQENITTENKAFRPLNLARKMRPAESAIQVLLFLAGILSIFVTVAIVYELGKEAMLFFTNPDVTLGKFLGTTKWQPGIGQYGIWALVSATLVTSFVAIFISLPLGLAAAIYLSEYASFRSRSILKPILEVLAGIPTVVYGYFALLFVTPILKAIFGDQLQVYNMLSAGIVMGIMILPLISSMSEDALSAVPRSLREAAYAMGATKVETSLQV
;
A
#
# COMPACT_ATOMS: atom_id res chain seq x y z
N MET A 1 -53.88 39.82 36.96
CA MET A 1 -53.08 38.62 37.27
C MET A 1 -53.55 37.47 36.36
N LYS A 2 -52.87 37.21 35.27
CA LYS A 2 -53.28 36.20 34.31
C LYS A 2 -52.25 35.05 34.52
N GLN A 3 -52.72 33.95 35.10
CA GLN A 3 -51.88 32.76 35.28
C GLN A 3 -51.71 32.07 33.91
N GLU A 4 -50.50 32.04 33.43
CA GLU A 4 -50.12 31.35 32.24
C GLU A 4 -49.90 29.87 32.58
N ASN A 5 -50.85 29.04 32.15
CA ASN A 5 -50.77 27.57 32.27
C ASN A 5 -49.64 27.06 31.38
N ILE A 6 -48.51 26.75 31.97
CA ILE A 6 -47.43 25.99 31.31
C ILE A 6 -47.89 24.53 31.31
N THR A 7 -48.57 24.13 30.26
CA THR A 7 -48.78 22.70 29.95
C THR A 7 -47.45 22.10 29.52
N THR A 8 -46.79 21.46 30.44
CA THR A 8 -45.64 20.57 30.14
C THR A 8 -46.13 19.42 29.26
N GLU A 9 -45.93 19.57 27.97
CA GLU A 9 -46.16 18.52 26.99
C GLU A 9 -45.24 17.32 27.29
N ASN A 10 -45.81 16.35 27.98
CA ASN A 10 -45.15 15.09 28.34
C ASN A 10 -44.95 14.32 27.05
N LYS A 11 -43.80 14.55 26.36
CA LYS A 11 -43.38 13.74 25.23
C LYS A 11 -43.16 12.31 25.74
N ALA A 12 -44.26 11.54 25.78
CA ALA A 12 -44.18 10.11 26.07
C ALA A 12 -43.11 9.45 25.19
N PHE A 13 -42.11 8.96 25.85
CA PHE A 13 -41.05 8.11 25.20
C PHE A 13 -41.79 6.97 24.49
N ARG A 14 -41.92 7.06 23.17
CA ARG A 14 -42.35 5.91 22.37
C ARG A 14 -41.30 4.83 22.52
N PRO A 15 -41.61 3.67 23.09
CA PRO A 15 -40.65 2.57 23.16
C PRO A 15 -40.23 2.21 21.74
N LEU A 16 -38.92 2.29 21.47
CA LEU A 16 -38.35 1.81 20.22
C LEU A 16 -38.70 0.35 20.08
N ASN A 17 -39.48 0.00 19.06
CA ASN A 17 -39.81 -1.39 18.77
C ASN A 17 -38.60 -2.08 18.21
N LEU A 18 -37.80 -2.71 19.10
CA LEU A 18 -36.58 -3.46 18.78
C LEU A 18 -36.88 -4.85 18.20
N ALA A 19 -38.14 -5.15 17.86
CA ALA A 19 -38.48 -6.41 17.22
C ALA A 19 -37.73 -6.55 15.90
N ARG A 20 -36.96 -7.62 15.78
CA ARG A 20 -36.16 -7.96 14.60
C ARG A 20 -37.08 -8.15 13.40
N LYS A 21 -37.21 -7.11 12.58
CA LYS A 21 -38.01 -7.16 11.35
C LYS A 21 -37.23 -7.99 10.33
N MET A 22 -37.75 -9.13 9.92
CA MET A 22 -37.14 -9.93 8.86
C MET A 22 -37.12 -9.10 7.57
N ARG A 23 -35.92 -8.79 7.10
CA ARG A 23 -35.68 -8.08 5.84
C ARG A 23 -35.07 -9.08 4.85
N PRO A 24 -35.86 -9.70 3.98
CA PRO A 24 -35.39 -10.79 3.11
C PRO A 24 -34.24 -10.33 2.18
N ALA A 25 -34.26 -9.08 1.72
CA ALA A 25 -33.18 -8.51 0.93
C ALA A 25 -31.85 -8.42 1.71
N GLU A 26 -31.90 -8.05 2.98
CA GLU A 26 -30.73 -7.96 3.86
C GLU A 26 -30.13 -9.36 4.15
N SER A 27 -31.00 -10.35 4.37
CA SER A 27 -30.58 -11.75 4.53
C SER A 27 -29.98 -12.32 3.23
N ALA A 28 -30.53 -11.98 2.07
CA ALA A 28 -29.96 -12.39 0.78
C ALA A 28 -28.55 -11.79 0.56
N ILE A 29 -28.36 -10.51 0.88
CA ILE A 29 -27.05 -9.85 0.81
C ILE A 29 -26.06 -10.51 1.77
N GLN A 30 -26.47 -10.81 3.01
CA GLN A 30 -25.61 -11.49 3.99
C GLN A 30 -25.17 -12.87 3.49
N VAL A 31 -26.08 -13.66 2.93
CA VAL A 31 -25.75 -14.98 2.37
C VAL A 31 -24.79 -14.84 1.19
N LEU A 32 -25.03 -13.87 0.30
CA LEU A 32 -24.15 -13.64 -0.85
C LEU A 32 -22.75 -13.23 -0.41
N LEU A 33 -22.61 -12.33 0.57
CA LEU A 33 -21.33 -11.93 1.13
C LEU A 33 -20.62 -13.10 1.86
N PHE A 34 -21.38 -13.93 2.57
CA PHE A 34 -20.84 -15.10 3.22
C PHE A 34 -20.31 -16.13 2.21
N LEU A 35 -21.06 -16.38 1.14
CA LEU A 35 -20.62 -17.27 0.06
C LEU A 35 -19.40 -16.70 -0.69
N ALA A 36 -19.36 -15.40 -0.93
CA ALA A 36 -18.20 -14.73 -1.52
C ALA A 36 -16.96 -14.87 -0.62
N GLY A 37 -17.13 -14.75 0.71
CA GLY A 37 -16.05 -14.98 1.67
C GLY A 37 -15.52 -16.42 1.66
N ILE A 38 -16.42 -17.40 1.66
CA ILE A 38 -16.05 -18.82 1.54
C ILE A 38 -15.33 -19.09 0.23
N LEU A 39 -15.86 -18.58 -0.89
CA LEU A 39 -15.23 -18.73 -2.20
C LEU A 39 -13.82 -18.15 -2.22
N SER A 40 -13.62 -16.96 -1.64
CA SER A 40 -12.30 -16.33 -1.53
C SER A 40 -11.30 -17.20 -0.78
N ILE A 41 -11.72 -17.77 0.36
CA ILE A 41 -10.88 -18.69 1.14
C ILE A 41 -10.55 -19.93 0.32
N PHE A 42 -11.56 -20.54 -0.33
CA PHE A 42 -11.36 -21.72 -1.15
C PHE A 42 -10.38 -21.47 -2.31
N VAL A 43 -10.53 -20.35 -3.02
CA VAL A 43 -9.60 -19.96 -4.10
C VAL A 43 -8.19 -19.75 -3.56
N THR A 44 -8.04 -19.10 -2.41
CA THR A 44 -6.73 -18.89 -1.78
C THR A 44 -6.06 -20.23 -1.44
N VAL A 45 -6.80 -21.15 -0.83
CA VAL A 45 -6.28 -22.49 -0.50
C VAL A 45 -5.92 -23.27 -1.78
N ALA A 46 -6.75 -23.19 -2.83
CA ALA A 46 -6.49 -23.84 -4.11
C ALA A 46 -5.22 -23.30 -4.78
N ILE A 47 -5.00 -21.98 -4.74
CA ILE A 47 -3.76 -21.36 -5.25
C ILE A 47 -2.54 -21.85 -4.47
N VAL A 48 -2.60 -21.84 -3.14
CA VAL A 48 -1.49 -22.33 -2.29
C VAL A 48 -1.19 -23.81 -2.56
N TYR A 49 -2.24 -24.62 -2.71
CA TYR A 49 -2.09 -26.04 -3.03
C TYR A 49 -1.42 -26.26 -4.39
N GLU A 50 -1.89 -25.58 -5.44
CA GLU A 50 -1.33 -25.74 -6.80
C GLU A 50 0.10 -25.22 -6.89
N LEU A 51 0.40 -24.05 -6.31
CA LEU A 51 1.76 -23.53 -6.24
C LEU A 51 2.69 -24.46 -5.43
N GLY A 52 2.19 -25.02 -4.32
CA GLY A 52 2.96 -25.99 -3.53
C GLY A 52 3.26 -27.27 -4.28
N LYS A 53 2.30 -27.78 -5.03
CA LYS A 53 2.45 -28.96 -5.90
C LYS A 53 3.48 -28.70 -7.01
N GLU A 54 3.39 -27.56 -7.70
CA GLU A 54 4.37 -27.18 -8.74
C GLU A 54 5.77 -26.97 -8.16
N ALA A 55 5.88 -26.38 -6.98
CA ALA A 55 7.15 -26.25 -6.30
C ALA A 55 7.76 -27.62 -5.94
N MET A 56 6.96 -28.58 -5.51
CA MET A 56 7.45 -29.96 -5.27
C MET A 56 7.91 -30.63 -6.56
N LEU A 57 7.15 -30.48 -7.66
CA LEU A 57 7.53 -31.01 -8.97
C LEU A 57 8.87 -30.42 -9.47
N PHE A 58 9.12 -29.13 -9.18
CA PHE A 58 10.40 -28.50 -9.50
C PHE A 58 11.59 -29.22 -8.85
N PHE A 59 11.47 -29.62 -7.57
CA PHE A 59 12.53 -30.35 -6.87
C PHE A 59 12.63 -31.84 -7.23
N THR A 60 11.68 -32.40 -7.97
CA THR A 60 11.78 -33.76 -8.51
C THR A 60 12.63 -33.80 -9.82
N ASN A 61 12.93 -32.64 -10.39
CA ASN A 61 13.79 -32.55 -11.58
C ASN A 61 15.23 -32.97 -11.21
N PRO A 62 15.86 -33.93 -11.94
CA PRO A 62 17.23 -34.39 -11.65
C PRO A 62 18.31 -33.31 -11.66
N ASP A 63 18.09 -32.25 -12.43
CA ASP A 63 19.00 -31.11 -12.53
C ASP A 63 18.96 -30.18 -11.31
N VAL A 64 17.88 -30.26 -10.51
CA VAL A 64 17.62 -29.40 -9.36
C VAL A 64 17.94 -30.15 -8.07
N THR A 65 19.08 -29.83 -7.48
CA THR A 65 19.44 -30.31 -6.14
C THR A 65 19.36 -29.15 -5.15
N LEU A 66 18.86 -29.38 -3.93
CA LEU A 66 18.83 -28.36 -2.88
C LEU A 66 20.20 -27.69 -2.66
N GLY A 67 21.27 -28.44 -2.76
CA GLY A 67 22.64 -27.92 -2.66
C GLY A 67 22.99 -26.95 -3.80
N LYS A 68 22.61 -27.24 -5.03
CA LYS A 68 22.78 -26.34 -6.17
C LYS A 68 21.86 -25.13 -6.08
N PHE A 69 20.61 -25.34 -5.68
CA PHE A 69 19.60 -24.29 -5.52
C PHE A 69 20.02 -23.22 -4.49
N LEU A 70 20.53 -23.64 -3.34
CA LEU A 70 21.02 -22.76 -2.29
C LEU A 70 22.49 -22.33 -2.45
N GLY A 71 23.32 -23.10 -3.17
CA GLY A 71 24.73 -22.84 -3.28
C GLY A 71 25.17 -22.03 -4.51
N THR A 72 24.30 -21.88 -5.53
CA THR A 72 24.65 -21.15 -6.75
C THR A 72 24.02 -19.76 -6.80
N THR A 73 24.74 -18.84 -7.44
CA THR A 73 24.33 -17.43 -7.57
C THR A 73 23.79 -17.11 -8.97
N LYS A 74 23.67 -18.10 -9.85
CA LYS A 74 23.22 -17.91 -11.23
C LYS A 74 21.82 -18.52 -11.42
N TRP A 75 20.94 -17.78 -12.04
CA TRP A 75 19.63 -18.23 -12.44
C TRP A 75 19.49 -18.21 -13.95
N GLN A 76 19.67 -19.36 -14.57
CA GLN A 76 19.55 -19.59 -16.02
C GLN A 76 18.91 -20.95 -16.29
N PRO A 77 17.55 -21.04 -16.22
CA PRO A 77 16.82 -22.29 -16.42
C PRO A 77 17.12 -23.00 -17.74
N GLY A 78 17.38 -22.22 -18.81
CA GLY A 78 17.71 -22.77 -20.15
C GLY A 78 19.00 -23.62 -20.22
N ILE A 79 19.87 -23.53 -19.22
CA ILE A 79 21.10 -24.31 -19.09
C ILE A 79 21.20 -25.06 -17.75
N GLY A 80 20.04 -25.28 -17.09
CA GLY A 80 19.96 -26.05 -15.84
C GLY A 80 20.59 -25.39 -14.61
N GLN A 81 20.73 -24.05 -14.59
CA GLN A 81 21.24 -23.32 -13.43
C GLN A 81 20.07 -22.65 -12.67
N TYR A 82 19.86 -23.07 -11.42
CA TYR A 82 18.71 -22.67 -10.59
C TYR A 82 19.15 -22.08 -9.24
N GLY A 83 20.05 -21.10 -9.24
CA GLY A 83 20.53 -20.47 -8.01
C GLY A 83 19.58 -19.41 -7.48
N ILE A 84 18.99 -19.62 -6.29
CA ILE A 84 18.01 -18.72 -5.68
C ILE A 84 18.59 -17.34 -5.35
N TRP A 85 19.88 -17.24 -5.06
CA TRP A 85 20.52 -15.99 -4.63
C TRP A 85 20.47 -14.87 -5.67
N ALA A 86 20.42 -15.22 -6.96
CA ALA A 86 20.22 -14.22 -8.02
C ALA A 86 18.86 -13.52 -7.87
N LEU A 87 17.81 -14.28 -7.57
CA LEU A 87 16.46 -13.74 -7.39
C LEU A 87 16.34 -12.96 -6.08
N VAL A 88 16.90 -13.50 -5.00
CA VAL A 88 16.90 -12.84 -3.68
C VAL A 88 17.64 -11.50 -3.75
N SER A 89 18.85 -11.49 -4.32
CA SER A 89 19.62 -10.25 -4.45
C SER A 89 18.92 -9.21 -5.34
N ALA A 90 18.32 -9.64 -6.45
CA ALA A 90 17.55 -8.74 -7.32
C ALA A 90 16.37 -8.10 -6.58
N THR A 91 15.62 -8.90 -5.82
CA THR A 91 14.49 -8.39 -5.03
C THR A 91 14.95 -7.42 -3.95
N LEU A 92 16.01 -7.78 -3.20
CA LEU A 92 16.53 -6.92 -2.13
C LEU A 92 17.05 -5.58 -2.67
N VAL A 93 17.83 -5.60 -3.75
CA VAL A 93 18.36 -4.36 -4.35
C VAL A 93 17.22 -3.49 -4.88
N THR A 94 16.29 -4.07 -5.63
CA THR A 94 15.15 -3.32 -6.19
C THR A 94 14.29 -2.73 -5.08
N SER A 95 13.99 -3.51 -4.02
CA SER A 95 13.21 -3.04 -2.87
C SER A 95 13.95 -1.95 -2.11
N PHE A 96 15.27 -2.10 -1.90
CA PHE A 96 16.06 -1.08 -1.23
C PHE A 96 16.05 0.25 -2.00
N VAL A 97 16.25 0.22 -3.32
CA VAL A 97 16.19 1.42 -4.15
C VAL A 97 14.79 2.05 -4.10
N ALA A 98 13.74 1.22 -4.20
CA ALA A 98 12.38 1.70 -4.15
C ALA A 98 12.06 2.40 -2.81
N ILE A 99 12.40 1.80 -1.68
CA ILE A 99 12.17 2.35 -0.34
C ILE A 99 13.04 3.61 -0.13
N PHE A 100 14.29 3.59 -0.57
CA PHE A 100 15.20 4.72 -0.43
C PHE A 100 14.68 5.98 -1.12
N ILE A 101 13.92 5.83 -2.21
CA ILE A 101 13.29 6.93 -2.93
C ILE A 101 11.93 7.27 -2.33
N SER A 102 11.07 6.27 -2.16
CA SER A 102 9.67 6.50 -1.81
C SER A 102 9.44 6.90 -0.36
N LEU A 103 10.23 6.39 0.57
CA LEU A 103 10.06 6.67 1.99
C LEU A 103 10.32 8.15 2.33
N PRO A 104 11.47 8.74 1.98
CA PRO A 104 11.70 10.15 2.31
C PRO A 104 10.76 11.09 1.55
N LEU A 105 10.48 10.83 0.28
CA LEU A 105 9.58 11.66 -0.51
C LEU A 105 8.12 11.51 -0.05
N GLY A 106 7.69 10.29 0.24
CA GLY A 106 6.34 10.00 0.72
C GLY A 106 6.07 10.60 2.10
N LEU A 107 7.02 10.48 3.04
CA LEU A 107 6.93 11.12 4.35
C LEU A 107 6.94 12.64 4.25
N ALA A 108 7.82 13.22 3.43
CA ALA A 108 7.83 14.66 3.21
C ALA A 108 6.50 15.17 2.64
N ALA A 109 5.93 14.44 1.68
CA ALA A 109 4.60 14.74 1.13
C ALA A 109 3.49 14.62 2.19
N ALA A 110 3.53 13.58 3.01
CA ALA A 110 2.57 13.37 4.11
C ALA A 110 2.63 14.49 5.15
N ILE A 111 3.82 14.85 5.63
CA ILE A 111 4.01 15.95 6.57
C ILE A 111 3.55 17.28 5.94
N TYR A 112 3.89 17.52 4.68
CA TYR A 112 3.41 18.72 3.99
C TYR A 112 1.88 18.76 3.93
N LEU A 113 1.25 17.67 3.52
CA LEU A 113 -0.21 17.58 3.42
C LEU A 113 -0.89 17.70 4.79
N SER A 114 -0.33 17.09 5.84
CA SER A 114 -0.91 17.12 7.18
C SER A 114 -0.76 18.47 7.87
N GLU A 115 0.44 19.10 7.83
CA GLU A 115 0.79 20.23 8.69
C GLU A 115 0.87 21.58 7.96
N TYR A 116 1.21 21.59 6.67
CA TYR A 116 1.54 22.80 5.92
C TYR A 116 0.55 23.14 4.82
N ALA A 117 -0.09 22.14 4.21
CA ALA A 117 -0.92 22.34 3.04
C ALA A 117 -2.18 23.18 3.34
N SER A 118 -2.39 24.23 2.55
CA SER A 118 -3.66 24.94 2.52
C SER A 118 -4.79 24.02 2.01
N PHE A 119 -6.04 24.37 2.29
CA PHE A 119 -7.19 23.63 1.77
C PHE A 119 -7.13 23.45 0.25
N ARG A 120 -6.71 24.49 -0.49
CA ARG A 120 -6.57 24.44 -1.96
C ARG A 120 -5.44 23.48 -2.39
N SER A 121 -4.29 23.55 -1.73
CA SER A 121 -3.17 22.64 -2.04
C SER A 121 -3.54 21.19 -1.78
N ARG A 122 -4.20 20.90 -0.68
CA ARG A 122 -4.67 19.54 -0.34
C ARG A 122 -5.71 19.04 -1.35
N SER A 123 -6.67 19.88 -1.77
CA SER A 123 -7.70 19.50 -2.74
C SER A 123 -7.16 19.23 -4.14
N ILE A 124 -5.93 19.64 -4.47
CA ILE A 124 -5.27 19.37 -5.73
C ILE A 124 -4.29 18.20 -5.62
N LEU A 125 -3.45 18.19 -4.59
CA LEU A 125 -2.38 17.19 -4.45
C LEU A 125 -2.93 15.81 -4.11
N LYS A 126 -3.96 15.72 -3.26
CA LYS A 126 -4.53 14.43 -2.87
C LYS A 126 -5.12 13.66 -4.07
N PRO A 127 -5.96 14.26 -4.94
CA PRO A 127 -6.40 13.60 -6.17
C PRO A 127 -5.26 13.23 -7.12
N ILE A 128 -4.20 14.02 -7.20
CA ILE A 128 -3.03 13.67 -8.03
C ILE A 128 -2.38 12.39 -7.52
N LEU A 129 -2.16 12.27 -6.22
CA LEU A 129 -1.62 11.05 -5.62
C LEU A 129 -2.56 9.84 -5.83
N GLU A 130 -3.87 10.04 -5.72
CA GLU A 130 -4.87 9.01 -5.97
C GLU A 130 -4.87 8.53 -7.43
N VAL A 131 -4.73 9.46 -8.39
CA VAL A 131 -4.59 9.13 -9.82
C VAL A 131 -3.31 8.34 -10.07
N LEU A 132 -2.17 8.76 -9.48
CA LEU A 132 -0.92 8.00 -9.58
C LEU A 132 -1.08 6.57 -9.03
N ALA A 133 -1.73 6.42 -7.87
CA ALA A 133 -1.98 5.10 -7.27
C ALA A 133 -2.90 4.22 -8.14
N GLY A 134 -3.77 4.83 -8.96
CA GLY A 134 -4.67 4.13 -9.88
C GLY A 134 -4.03 3.67 -11.19
N ILE A 135 -2.81 4.07 -11.50
CA ILE A 135 -2.13 3.65 -12.73
C ILE A 135 -1.79 2.15 -12.67
N PRO A 136 -2.18 1.33 -13.66
CA PRO A 136 -1.83 -0.09 -13.68
C PRO A 136 -0.31 -0.32 -13.64
N THR A 137 0.14 -1.28 -12.83
CA THR A 137 1.57 -1.58 -12.64
C THR A 137 2.32 -1.88 -13.94
N VAL A 138 1.63 -2.47 -14.94
CA VAL A 138 2.19 -2.74 -16.28
C VAL A 138 2.63 -1.45 -16.97
N VAL A 139 1.89 -0.34 -16.81
CA VAL A 139 2.25 0.96 -17.37
C VAL A 139 3.54 1.48 -16.76
N TYR A 140 3.70 1.34 -15.45
CA TYR A 140 4.94 1.68 -14.74
C TYR A 140 6.12 0.84 -15.22
N GLY A 141 5.93 -0.47 -15.44
CA GLY A 141 6.96 -1.36 -15.98
C GLY A 141 7.40 -0.94 -17.38
N TYR A 142 6.45 -0.58 -18.24
CA TYR A 142 6.74 -0.09 -19.58
C TYR A 142 7.46 1.29 -19.56
N PHE A 143 7.05 2.16 -18.67
CA PHE A 143 7.73 3.44 -18.42
C PHE A 143 9.18 3.25 -17.96
N ALA A 144 9.45 2.26 -17.08
CA ALA A 144 10.79 1.92 -16.65
C ALA A 144 11.70 1.57 -17.85
N LEU A 145 11.18 0.77 -18.78
CA LEU A 145 11.96 0.29 -19.93
C LEU A 145 12.18 1.38 -20.98
N LEU A 146 11.14 2.18 -21.30
CA LEU A 146 11.19 3.13 -22.42
C LEU A 146 11.77 4.49 -22.05
N PHE A 147 11.64 4.91 -20.79
CA PHE A 147 12.08 6.25 -20.36
C PHE A 147 13.22 6.17 -19.36
N VAL A 148 13.04 5.45 -18.24
CA VAL A 148 14.03 5.47 -17.18
C VAL A 148 15.30 4.75 -17.57
N THR A 149 15.22 3.58 -18.19
CA THR A 149 16.41 2.83 -18.64
C THR A 149 17.25 3.57 -19.66
N PRO A 150 16.71 4.21 -20.72
CA PRO A 150 17.52 5.02 -21.63
C PRO A 150 18.19 6.22 -20.95
N ILE A 151 17.51 6.90 -20.03
CA ILE A 151 18.09 8.02 -19.26
C ILE A 151 19.26 7.50 -18.40
N LEU A 152 19.09 6.38 -17.71
CA LEU A 152 20.17 5.78 -16.94
C LEU A 152 21.33 5.33 -17.80
N LYS A 153 21.08 4.80 -19.01
CA LYS A 153 22.12 4.46 -19.97
C LYS A 153 22.91 5.69 -20.44
N ALA A 154 22.24 6.82 -20.66
CA ALA A 154 22.90 8.06 -21.01
C ALA A 154 23.84 8.57 -19.89
N ILE A 155 23.54 8.27 -18.62
CA ILE A 155 24.35 8.67 -17.46
C ILE A 155 25.46 7.66 -17.15
N PHE A 156 25.13 6.37 -17.13
CA PHE A 156 26.02 5.27 -16.67
C PHE A 156 26.72 4.52 -17.81
N GLY A 157 26.37 4.84 -19.07
CA GLY A 157 26.93 4.19 -20.26
C GLY A 157 26.27 2.87 -20.64
N ASP A 158 26.78 2.25 -21.70
CA ASP A 158 26.20 1.05 -22.31
C ASP A 158 26.37 -0.25 -21.49
N GLN A 159 27.09 -0.19 -20.39
CA GLN A 159 27.22 -1.32 -19.46
C GLN A 159 25.90 -1.65 -18.74
N LEU A 160 24.97 -0.69 -18.69
CA LEU A 160 23.67 -0.91 -18.08
C LEU A 160 22.78 -1.73 -19.03
N GLN A 161 22.33 -2.89 -18.57
CA GLN A 161 21.42 -3.75 -19.33
C GLN A 161 20.03 -3.10 -19.49
N VAL A 162 19.28 -3.52 -20.53
CA VAL A 162 17.90 -3.04 -20.74
C VAL A 162 17.01 -3.38 -19.54
N TYR A 163 17.11 -4.61 -19.04
CA TYR A 163 16.47 -5.03 -17.81
C TYR A 163 17.45 -4.88 -16.66
N ASN A 164 17.25 -3.86 -15.84
CA ASN A 164 18.14 -3.58 -14.72
C ASN A 164 17.37 -3.26 -13.44
N MET A 165 17.95 -3.62 -12.30
CA MET A 165 17.34 -3.45 -10.98
C MET A 165 17.20 -1.98 -10.58
N LEU A 166 18.06 -1.09 -11.10
CA LEU A 166 18.05 0.31 -10.76
C LEU A 166 16.80 1.02 -11.34
N SER A 167 16.52 0.84 -12.63
CA SER A 167 15.33 1.43 -13.24
C SER A 167 14.05 0.84 -12.67
N ALA A 168 14.04 -0.47 -12.41
CA ALA A 168 12.91 -1.11 -11.75
C ALA A 168 12.67 -0.53 -10.35
N GLY A 169 13.72 -0.38 -9.54
CA GLY A 169 13.63 0.18 -8.19
C GLY A 169 13.17 1.63 -8.17
N ILE A 170 13.68 2.48 -9.08
CA ILE A 170 13.25 3.88 -9.20
C ILE A 170 11.75 3.95 -9.50
N VAL A 171 11.29 3.21 -10.50
CA VAL A 171 9.88 3.26 -10.92
C VAL A 171 8.97 2.63 -9.87
N MET A 172 9.38 1.54 -9.21
CA MET A 172 8.66 0.99 -8.06
C MET A 172 8.58 2.00 -6.91
N GLY A 173 9.64 2.77 -6.66
CA GLY A 173 9.64 3.86 -5.69
C GLY A 173 8.59 4.92 -6.00
N ILE A 174 8.49 5.35 -7.26
CA ILE A 174 7.46 6.30 -7.71
C ILE A 174 6.06 5.69 -7.55
N MET A 175 5.89 4.42 -7.89
CA MET A 175 4.61 3.71 -7.82
C MET A 175 4.08 3.59 -6.39
N ILE A 176 4.94 3.34 -5.40
CA ILE A 176 4.53 3.17 -3.99
C ILE A 176 4.50 4.49 -3.21
N LEU A 177 5.05 5.58 -3.76
CA LEU A 177 5.06 6.90 -3.13
C LEU A 177 3.67 7.40 -2.70
N PRO A 178 2.61 7.31 -3.53
CA PRO A 178 1.27 7.72 -3.14
C PRO A 178 0.73 6.92 -1.94
N LEU A 179 1.02 5.63 -1.89
CA LEU A 179 0.59 4.76 -0.80
C LEU A 179 1.26 5.17 0.53
N ILE A 180 2.58 5.37 0.51
CA ILE A 180 3.33 5.82 1.69
C ILE A 180 2.82 7.19 2.15
N SER A 181 2.63 8.13 1.21
CA SER A 181 2.13 9.47 1.52
C SER A 181 0.75 9.44 2.16
N SER A 182 -0.20 8.69 1.58
CA SER A 182 -1.57 8.60 2.09
C SER A 182 -1.63 7.93 3.46
N MET A 183 -0.99 6.77 3.61
CA MET A 183 -0.98 6.05 4.90
C MET A 183 -0.31 6.87 6.02
N SER A 184 0.77 7.59 5.69
CA SER A 184 1.47 8.46 6.65
C SER A 184 0.64 9.70 6.99
N GLU A 185 -0.05 10.32 6.01
CA GLU A 185 -0.98 11.42 6.25
C GLU A 185 -2.12 10.99 7.18
N ASP A 186 -2.71 9.82 6.95
CA ASP A 186 -3.78 9.29 7.78
C ASP A 186 -3.28 9.00 9.21
N ALA A 187 -2.10 8.42 9.36
CA ALA A 187 -1.48 8.18 10.67
C ALA A 187 -1.19 9.50 11.42
N LEU A 188 -0.60 10.49 10.75
CA LEU A 188 -0.39 11.81 11.32
C LEU A 188 -1.71 12.47 11.71
N SER A 189 -2.76 12.36 10.90
CA SER A 189 -4.06 12.95 11.17
C SER A 189 -4.83 12.27 12.32
N ALA A 190 -4.51 11.03 12.65
CA ALA A 190 -5.10 10.28 13.77
C ALA A 190 -4.62 10.77 15.15
N VAL A 191 -3.51 11.50 15.22
CA VAL A 191 -3.00 12.06 16.47
C VAL A 191 -3.92 13.16 16.98
N PRO A 192 -4.40 13.12 18.26
CA PRO A 192 -5.28 14.13 18.83
C PRO A 192 -4.69 15.54 18.76
N ARG A 193 -5.52 16.51 18.36
CA ARG A 193 -5.10 17.92 18.25
C ARG A 193 -4.57 18.49 19.55
N SER A 194 -5.11 18.05 20.69
CA SER A 194 -4.66 18.50 22.02
C SER A 194 -3.18 18.22 22.29
N LEU A 195 -2.62 17.10 21.80
CA LEU A 195 -1.20 16.80 21.94
C LEU A 195 -0.34 17.75 21.11
N ARG A 196 -0.77 18.06 19.89
CA ARG A 196 -0.08 19.00 19.02
C ARG A 196 -0.11 20.43 19.57
N GLU A 197 -1.26 20.87 20.09
CA GLU A 197 -1.42 22.17 20.73
C GLU A 197 -0.54 22.28 21.97
N ALA A 198 -0.43 21.22 22.77
CA ALA A 198 0.49 21.17 23.92
C ALA A 198 1.95 21.30 23.47
N ALA A 199 2.37 20.61 22.40
CA ALA A 199 3.72 20.74 21.86
C ALA A 199 4.01 22.18 21.37
N TYR A 200 3.06 22.79 20.67
CA TYR A 200 3.18 24.19 20.23
C TYR A 200 3.25 25.16 21.42
N ALA A 201 2.48 24.92 22.48
CA ALA A 201 2.54 25.73 23.71
C ALA A 201 3.91 25.64 24.41
N MET A 202 4.62 24.52 24.25
CA MET A 202 6.00 24.34 24.73
C MET A 202 7.06 24.94 23.79
N GLY A 203 6.65 25.53 22.66
CA GLY A 203 7.54 26.17 21.69
C GLY A 203 8.06 25.25 20.58
N ALA A 204 7.51 24.05 20.44
CA ALA A 204 7.91 23.14 19.35
C ALA A 204 7.49 23.69 17.98
N THR A 205 8.34 23.50 16.98
CA THR A 205 8.01 23.78 15.57
C THR A 205 7.09 22.73 14.99
N LYS A 206 6.44 23.02 13.85
CA LYS A 206 5.57 22.04 13.16
C LYS A 206 6.30 20.75 12.79
N VAL A 207 7.57 20.86 12.36
CA VAL A 207 8.38 19.67 12.02
C VAL A 207 8.70 18.84 13.25
N GLU A 208 9.13 19.48 14.34
CA GLU A 208 9.41 18.80 15.61
C GLU A 208 8.16 18.09 16.14
N THR A 209 7.00 18.77 16.10
CA THR A 209 5.73 18.17 16.50
C THR A 209 5.38 16.96 15.63
N SER A 210 5.58 17.03 14.31
CA SER A 210 5.27 15.90 13.41
C SER A 210 6.21 14.69 13.58
N LEU A 211 7.42 14.90 14.12
CA LEU A 211 8.42 13.84 14.30
C LEU A 211 8.45 13.26 15.71
N GLN A 212 7.96 14.01 16.73
CA GLN A 212 8.08 13.63 18.14
C GLN A 212 6.75 13.39 18.85
N VAL A 213 5.64 13.87 18.31
CA VAL A 213 4.28 13.72 18.82
C VAL A 213 3.46 12.81 17.92
#